data_a5c43942d2c98f33d75f75f78801eecc
#
_entry.id   a5c43942d2c98f33d75f75f78801eecc
#
_cell.length_a   1.000
_cell.length_b   1.000
_cell.length_c   1.000
_cell.angle_alpha   90.00
_cell.angle_beta   90.00
_cell.angle_gamma   90.00
#
_symmetry.space_group_name_H-M   'P 1'
#
loop_
_entity.id
_entity.type
_entity.pdbx_description
1 polymer ?
#
loop_
_entity_poly.entity_id
_entity_poly.type
_entity_poly.pdbx_seq_one_letter_code
_entity_poly.pdbx_strand_id
1 'polypeptide(L)'
;MDQLNLSVWVGKAKSERDCITAERAKMIHATVGLAGKDAPQAGDPMPALWHWCAFGPDAMTRDLKTDGHAKGGDFLPPIKLPRRMWAGGALEFHAPLRVGDVLTRTSTLREVVEKETGAGPMALVTVDHIISGPQGVAITERQDIAYLEIPKTYTPPKKRPIPSASDFQIDVNMSSPLL
;
A
#
# COMPACT_ATOMS: atom_id res chain seq x y z
N MET A 1 -9.66 -9.85 -29.71
CA MET A 1 -8.77 -9.34 -28.67
C MET A 1 -8.46 -10.50 -27.75
N ASP A 2 -7.20 -10.94 -27.70
CA ASP A 2 -6.84 -11.99 -26.76
C ASP A 2 -7.11 -11.50 -25.32
N GLN A 3 -8.12 -12.09 -24.71
CA GLN A 3 -8.36 -11.91 -23.30
C GLN A 3 -7.15 -12.51 -22.56
N LEU A 4 -6.33 -11.67 -21.95
CA LEU A 4 -5.24 -12.13 -21.12
C LEU A 4 -5.86 -13.01 -20.02
N ASN A 5 -5.46 -14.28 -20.00
CA ASN A 5 -5.87 -15.16 -18.92
C ASN A 5 -5.19 -14.70 -17.61
N LEU A 6 -5.85 -13.85 -16.84
CA LEU A 6 -5.30 -13.30 -15.60
C LEU A 6 -5.21 -14.31 -14.48
N SER A 7 -5.92 -15.46 -14.58
CA SER A 7 -5.88 -16.51 -13.55
C SER A 7 -4.51 -17.16 -13.40
N VAL A 8 -3.67 -17.14 -14.45
CA VAL A 8 -2.29 -17.68 -14.40
C VAL A 8 -1.38 -16.90 -13.45
N TRP A 9 -1.82 -15.71 -13.00
CA TRP A 9 -1.08 -14.87 -12.06
C TRP A 9 -1.39 -15.21 -10.60
N VAL A 10 -2.51 -15.87 -10.33
CA VAL A 10 -2.92 -16.29 -8.98
C VAL A 10 -1.90 -17.29 -8.43
N GLY A 11 -1.49 -17.10 -7.18
CA GLY A 11 -0.45 -17.88 -6.53
C GLY A 11 0.98 -17.39 -6.79
N LYS A 12 1.17 -16.40 -7.70
CA LYS A 12 2.49 -15.81 -7.91
C LYS A 12 2.95 -15.12 -6.64
N ALA A 13 4.18 -15.40 -6.23
CA ALA A 13 4.75 -14.84 -5.01
C ALA A 13 6.09 -14.18 -5.27
N LYS A 14 6.43 -13.17 -4.44
CA LYS A 14 7.75 -12.58 -4.36
C LYS A 14 8.13 -12.33 -2.92
N SER A 15 9.43 -12.30 -2.64
CA SER A 15 9.96 -11.97 -1.32
C SER A 15 10.98 -10.83 -1.45
N GLU A 16 10.93 -9.89 -0.53
CA GLU A 16 11.78 -8.70 -0.49
C GLU A 16 12.29 -8.51 0.93
N ARG A 17 13.47 -7.91 1.06
CA ARG A 17 14.06 -7.58 2.38
C ARG A 17 14.36 -6.10 2.45
N ASP A 18 14.09 -5.48 3.59
CA ASP A 18 14.39 -4.07 3.86
C ASP A 18 14.55 -3.85 5.38
N CYS A 19 14.85 -2.63 5.76
CA CYS A 19 15.02 -2.20 7.16
C CYS A 19 14.58 -0.73 7.28
N ILE A 20 13.83 -0.41 8.33
CA ILE A 20 13.62 0.98 8.73
C ILE A 20 14.74 1.35 9.70
N THR A 21 15.81 1.96 9.16
CA THR A 21 16.93 2.46 10.00
C THR A 21 16.48 3.63 10.87
N ALA A 22 17.30 4.00 11.87
CA ALA A 22 17.02 5.17 12.71
C ALA A 22 16.93 6.47 11.89
N GLU A 23 17.76 6.62 10.85
CA GLU A 23 17.72 7.76 9.94
C GLU A 23 16.42 7.80 9.15
N ARG A 24 15.97 6.64 8.59
CA ARG A 24 14.69 6.54 7.91
C ARG A 24 13.52 6.80 8.87
N ALA A 25 13.58 6.27 10.10
CA ALA A 25 12.58 6.53 11.14
C ALA A 25 12.47 8.03 11.47
N LYS A 26 13.62 8.74 11.56
CA LYS A 26 13.64 10.19 11.73
C LYS A 26 12.97 10.94 10.56
N MET A 27 13.21 10.50 9.32
CA MET A 27 12.57 11.10 8.13
C MET A 27 11.06 10.87 8.12
N ILE A 28 10.61 9.65 8.42
CA ILE A 28 9.17 9.33 8.54
C ILE A 28 8.54 10.17 9.64
N HIS A 29 9.20 10.25 10.80
CA HIS A 29 8.71 11.05 11.94
C HIS A 29 8.58 12.53 11.59
N ALA A 30 9.52 13.10 10.85
CA ALA A 30 9.45 14.49 10.41
C ALA A 30 8.25 14.77 9.50
N THR A 31 7.75 13.76 8.79
CA THR A 31 6.58 13.87 7.89
C THR A 31 5.27 13.59 8.60
N VAL A 32 5.19 12.52 9.41
CA VAL A 32 3.92 12.03 9.98
C VAL A 32 3.93 11.91 11.50
N GLY A 33 5.03 12.28 12.14
CA GLY A 33 5.18 12.20 13.60
C GLY A 33 4.28 13.21 14.33
N LEU A 34 3.88 12.84 15.53
CA LEU A 34 3.10 13.71 16.39
C LEU A 34 4.00 14.79 17.03
N ALA A 35 3.56 16.04 16.99
CA ALA A 35 4.25 17.14 17.64
C ALA A 35 4.52 16.84 19.14
N GLY A 36 5.71 17.18 19.61
CA GLY A 36 6.11 16.99 21.02
C GLY A 36 6.54 15.55 21.37
N LYS A 37 6.72 14.68 20.39
CA LYS A 37 7.34 13.36 20.59
C LYS A 37 8.64 13.28 19.80
N ASP A 38 9.65 12.61 20.37
CA ASP A 38 10.89 12.34 19.68
C ASP A 38 10.73 11.23 18.64
N ALA A 39 11.61 11.27 17.62
CA ALA A 39 11.68 10.20 16.63
C ALA A 39 12.17 8.91 17.28
N PRO A 40 11.55 7.74 16.97
CA PRO A 40 12.04 6.46 17.46
C PRO A 40 13.49 6.22 17.06
N GLN A 41 14.29 5.70 18.00
CA GLN A 41 15.68 5.34 17.82
C GLN A 41 15.83 3.85 17.49
N ALA A 42 17.04 3.42 17.11
CA ALA A 42 17.32 1.99 16.91
C ALA A 42 16.96 1.17 18.16
N GLY A 43 16.21 0.09 17.96
CA GLY A 43 15.71 -0.78 19.02
C GLY A 43 14.36 -0.35 19.62
N ASP A 44 13.90 0.87 19.38
CA ASP A 44 12.58 1.29 19.83
C ASP A 44 11.46 0.57 19.05
N PRO A 45 10.27 0.38 19.65
CA PRO A 45 9.13 -0.12 18.93
C PRO A 45 8.82 0.75 17.71
N MET A 46 8.69 0.12 16.55
CA MET A 46 8.29 0.81 15.32
C MET A 46 6.79 1.13 15.37
N PRO A 47 6.37 2.38 15.16
CA PRO A 47 4.96 2.72 15.13
C PRO A 47 4.17 1.91 14.10
N ALA A 48 2.90 1.62 14.40
CA ALA A 48 2.04 0.90 13.47
C ALA A 48 1.98 1.61 12.11
N LEU A 49 1.87 0.82 11.04
CA LEU A 49 1.85 1.24 9.64
C LEU A 49 3.19 1.75 9.06
N TRP A 50 4.22 2.01 9.87
CA TRP A 50 5.51 2.47 9.34
C TRP A 50 6.20 1.42 8.44
N HIS A 51 5.83 0.14 8.54
CA HIS A 51 6.28 -0.89 7.60
C HIS A 51 5.91 -0.56 6.14
N TRP A 52 4.90 0.30 5.88
CA TRP A 52 4.60 0.80 4.54
C TRP A 52 5.68 1.72 3.96
N CYS A 53 6.54 2.28 4.81
CA CYS A 53 7.69 3.06 4.39
C CYS A 53 8.93 2.18 4.09
N ALA A 54 8.83 0.87 4.32
CA ALA A 54 9.81 -0.11 3.85
C ALA A 54 9.46 -0.60 2.43
N PHE A 55 10.37 -1.34 1.82
CA PHE A 55 10.21 -2.00 0.51
C PHE A 55 9.86 -0.99 -0.62
N GLY A 56 10.54 0.16 -0.59
CA GLY A 56 10.36 1.19 -1.61
C GLY A 56 10.61 0.65 -3.03
N PRO A 57 9.95 1.21 -4.06
CA PRO A 57 10.16 0.81 -5.44
C PRO A 57 11.59 1.17 -5.88
N ASP A 58 12.23 0.25 -6.60
CA ASP A 58 13.58 0.40 -7.17
C ASP A 58 13.59 0.46 -8.69
N ALA A 59 12.41 0.61 -9.32
CA ALA A 59 12.27 0.69 -10.76
C ALA A 59 12.94 1.94 -11.33
N MET A 60 13.70 1.78 -12.41
CA MET A 60 14.28 2.90 -13.12
C MET A 60 13.21 3.78 -13.75
N THR A 61 13.46 5.08 -13.88
CA THR A 61 12.50 6.06 -14.46
C THR A 61 11.96 5.63 -15.83
N ARG A 62 12.80 5.04 -16.68
CA ARG A 62 12.39 4.50 -18.00
C ARG A 62 11.38 3.36 -17.92
N ASP A 63 11.30 2.69 -16.78
CA ASP A 63 10.43 1.54 -16.51
C ASP A 63 9.18 1.93 -15.73
N LEU A 64 8.96 3.23 -15.52
CA LEU A 64 7.75 3.77 -14.92
C LEU A 64 6.69 4.06 -16.00
N LYS A 65 5.43 4.00 -15.59
CA LYS A 65 4.27 4.52 -16.32
C LYS A 65 4.16 6.04 -16.08
N THR A 66 3.26 6.70 -16.81
CA THR A 66 2.98 8.13 -16.66
C THR A 66 2.44 8.51 -15.28
N ASP A 67 1.85 7.56 -14.55
CA ASP A 67 1.33 7.72 -13.20
C ASP A 67 2.40 7.45 -12.10
N GLY A 68 3.66 7.20 -12.49
CA GLY A 68 4.76 6.93 -11.59
C GLY A 68 4.88 5.49 -11.07
N HIS A 69 3.93 4.61 -11.38
CA HIS A 69 4.05 3.20 -11.04
C HIS A 69 4.97 2.45 -12.00
N ALA A 70 5.68 1.44 -11.49
CA ALA A 70 6.43 0.51 -12.34
C ALA A 70 5.50 -0.17 -13.35
N LYS A 71 6.02 -0.40 -14.57
CA LYS A 71 5.32 -1.20 -15.59
C LYS A 71 5.03 -2.58 -15.00
N GLY A 72 3.78 -3.05 -15.15
CA GLY A 72 3.39 -4.38 -14.68
C GLY A 72 4.01 -5.50 -15.51
N GLY A 73 3.92 -6.73 -15.00
CA GLY A 73 4.36 -7.92 -15.71
C GLY A 73 5.28 -8.84 -14.92
N ASP A 74 5.91 -8.35 -13.85
CA ASP A 74 6.77 -9.20 -13.02
C ASP A 74 5.96 -9.92 -11.93
N PHE A 75 5.28 -9.16 -11.08
CA PHE A 75 4.49 -9.68 -9.97
C PHE A 75 2.99 -9.40 -10.16
N LEU A 76 2.63 -8.15 -10.41
CA LEU A 76 1.24 -7.80 -10.70
C LEU A 76 0.91 -8.04 -12.17
N PRO A 77 -0.31 -8.53 -12.49
CA PRO A 77 -0.72 -8.78 -13.87
C PRO A 77 -0.70 -7.50 -14.72
N PRO A 78 -0.41 -7.61 -16.02
CA PRO A 78 -0.33 -6.47 -16.93
C PRO A 78 -1.73 -5.99 -17.36
N ILE A 79 -2.52 -5.54 -16.40
CA ILE A 79 -3.87 -5.02 -16.63
C ILE A 79 -3.80 -3.74 -17.45
N LYS A 80 -4.59 -3.67 -18.53
CA LYS A 80 -4.57 -2.54 -19.48
C LYS A 80 -5.33 -1.30 -18.98
N LEU A 81 -6.13 -1.41 -17.90
CA LEU A 81 -6.85 -0.28 -17.32
C LEU A 81 -5.86 0.73 -16.73
N PRO A 82 -5.94 2.02 -17.12
CA PRO A 82 -4.89 2.99 -16.86
C PRO A 82 -4.82 3.50 -15.43
N ARG A 83 -5.95 3.53 -14.73
CA ARG A 83 -6.04 4.07 -13.37
C ARG A 83 -5.91 2.95 -12.34
N ARG A 84 -4.83 2.97 -11.56
CA ARG A 84 -4.62 2.07 -10.43
C ARG A 84 -4.86 2.82 -9.12
N MET A 85 -5.58 2.21 -8.20
CA MET A 85 -5.83 2.79 -6.89
C MET A 85 -5.96 1.73 -5.80
N TRP A 86 -5.63 2.09 -4.57
CA TRP A 86 -5.94 1.26 -3.41
C TRP A 86 -7.45 1.31 -3.14
N ALA A 87 -8.10 0.15 -3.16
CA ALA A 87 -9.55 0.03 -2.94
C ALA A 87 -9.88 -0.30 -1.49
N GLY A 88 -9.01 -1.02 -0.79
CA GLY A 88 -9.21 -1.42 0.59
C GLY A 88 -8.11 -2.36 1.06
N GLY A 89 -8.26 -2.85 2.29
CA GLY A 89 -7.32 -3.81 2.87
C GLY A 89 -7.69 -4.17 4.30
N ALA A 90 -6.90 -5.07 4.88
CA ALA A 90 -6.98 -5.46 6.28
C ALA A 90 -5.57 -5.77 6.78
N LEU A 91 -5.30 -5.42 8.05
CA LEU A 91 -4.03 -5.69 8.70
C LEU A 91 -4.28 -6.35 10.05
N GLU A 92 -3.44 -7.31 10.38
CA GLU A 92 -3.34 -7.90 11.71
C GLU A 92 -1.90 -7.79 12.20
N PHE A 93 -1.72 -7.24 13.38
CA PHE A 93 -0.43 -7.08 14.05
C PHE A 93 -0.27 -8.20 15.07
N HIS A 94 0.68 -9.11 14.83
CA HIS A 94 0.91 -10.29 15.68
C HIS A 94 2.06 -10.09 16.65
N ALA A 95 3.08 -9.31 16.25
CA ALA A 95 4.25 -9.03 17.07
C ALA A 95 4.78 -7.62 16.79
N PRO A 96 5.43 -6.97 17.77
CA PRO A 96 6.06 -5.68 17.55
C PRO A 96 7.29 -5.83 16.66
N LEU A 97 7.43 -4.91 15.69
CA LEU A 97 8.66 -4.67 14.96
C LEU A 97 9.41 -3.51 15.61
N ARG A 98 10.73 -3.49 15.46
CA ARG A 98 11.60 -2.45 16.01
C ARG A 98 12.34 -1.71 14.90
N VAL A 99 12.66 -0.46 15.16
CA VAL A 99 13.56 0.33 14.30
C VAL A 99 14.93 -0.36 14.26
N GLY A 100 15.42 -0.64 13.05
CA GLY A 100 16.65 -1.40 12.83
C GLY A 100 16.45 -2.89 12.55
N ASP A 101 15.25 -3.43 12.77
CA ASP A 101 14.95 -4.82 12.40
C ASP A 101 15.07 -5.03 10.89
N VAL A 102 15.66 -6.15 10.50
CA VAL A 102 15.60 -6.63 9.12
C VAL A 102 14.24 -7.26 8.91
N LEU A 103 13.50 -6.67 8.00
CA LEU A 103 12.15 -7.11 7.63
C LEU A 103 12.21 -7.96 6.36
N THR A 104 11.39 -8.99 6.30
CA THR A 104 11.12 -9.74 5.09
C THR A 104 9.63 -9.64 4.77
N ARG A 105 9.29 -9.16 3.57
CA ARG A 105 7.92 -9.17 3.07
C ARG A 105 7.76 -10.25 2.01
N THR A 106 6.90 -11.22 2.26
CA THR A 106 6.45 -12.18 1.24
C THR A 106 5.07 -11.76 0.77
N SER A 107 4.96 -11.44 -0.52
CA SER A 107 3.72 -11.02 -1.17
C SER A 107 3.22 -12.13 -2.08
N THR A 108 1.94 -12.49 -1.98
CA THR A 108 1.30 -13.51 -2.82
C THR A 108 0.06 -12.92 -3.48
N LEU A 109 -0.04 -13.06 -4.79
CA LEU A 109 -1.25 -12.66 -5.51
C LEU A 109 -2.35 -13.70 -5.23
N ARG A 110 -3.36 -13.29 -4.45
CA ARG A 110 -4.45 -14.17 -4.01
C ARG A 110 -5.50 -14.35 -5.08
N GLU A 111 -5.91 -13.24 -5.70
CA GLU A 111 -7.07 -13.23 -6.58
C GLU A 111 -7.00 -12.10 -7.61
N VAL A 112 -7.55 -12.35 -8.78
CA VAL A 112 -7.84 -11.33 -9.80
C VAL A 112 -9.27 -11.51 -10.27
N VAL A 113 -10.08 -10.46 -10.14
CA VAL A 113 -11.50 -10.47 -10.55
C VAL A 113 -11.74 -9.32 -11.52
N GLU A 114 -12.22 -9.66 -12.72
CA GLU A 114 -12.68 -8.69 -13.69
C GLU A 114 -14.19 -8.51 -13.56
N LYS A 115 -14.67 -7.27 -13.59
CA LYS A 115 -16.10 -6.93 -13.45
C LYS A 115 -16.47 -5.81 -14.41
N GLU A 116 -17.69 -5.90 -14.95
CA GLU A 116 -18.33 -4.74 -15.55
C GLU A 116 -19.13 -4.00 -14.47
N THR A 117 -18.92 -2.69 -14.40
CA THR A 117 -19.61 -1.81 -13.44
C THR A 117 -20.37 -0.72 -14.20
N GLY A 118 -21.26 -0.02 -13.52
CA GLY A 118 -21.94 1.14 -14.10
C GLY A 118 -21.00 2.29 -14.54
N ALA A 119 -19.73 2.27 -14.10
CA ALA A 119 -18.70 3.20 -14.51
C ALA A 119 -17.74 2.62 -15.58
N GLY A 120 -18.00 1.42 -16.08
CA GLY A 120 -17.19 0.70 -17.05
C GLY A 120 -16.42 -0.48 -16.45
N PRO A 121 -15.49 -1.05 -17.23
CA PRO A 121 -14.71 -2.20 -16.82
C PRO A 121 -13.84 -1.90 -15.60
N MET A 122 -13.73 -2.88 -14.73
CA MET A 122 -12.88 -2.84 -13.52
C MET A 122 -12.17 -4.19 -13.35
N ALA A 123 -10.93 -4.16 -12.93
CA ALA A 123 -10.26 -5.34 -12.40
C ALA A 123 -9.86 -5.09 -10.94
N LEU A 124 -10.13 -6.06 -10.06
CA LEU A 124 -9.72 -6.06 -8.67
C LEU A 124 -8.65 -7.11 -8.48
N VAL A 125 -7.52 -6.72 -7.92
CA VAL A 125 -6.39 -7.58 -7.60
C VAL A 125 -6.21 -7.60 -6.10
N THR A 126 -6.30 -8.77 -5.49
CA THR A 126 -6.06 -8.97 -4.06
C THR A 126 -4.68 -9.57 -3.86
N VAL A 127 -3.87 -8.92 -3.03
CA VAL A 127 -2.52 -9.37 -2.66
C VAL A 127 -2.47 -9.56 -1.15
N ASP A 128 -1.93 -10.70 -0.73
CA ASP A 128 -1.58 -10.95 0.66
C ASP A 128 -0.11 -10.66 0.89
N HIS A 129 0.20 -9.99 1.99
CA HIS A 129 1.55 -9.77 2.45
C HIS A 129 1.75 -10.38 3.82
N ILE A 130 2.85 -11.09 4.00
CA ILE A 130 3.35 -11.55 5.29
C ILE A 130 4.64 -10.79 5.56
N ILE A 131 4.65 -9.98 6.61
CA ILE A 131 5.83 -9.23 7.03
C ILE A 131 6.40 -9.91 8.28
N SER A 132 7.64 -10.37 8.19
CA SER A 132 8.36 -11.00 9.27
C SER A 132 9.54 -10.16 9.71
N GLY A 133 9.80 -10.16 11.00
CA GLY A 133 10.99 -9.62 11.63
C GLY A 133 11.84 -10.72 12.28
N PRO A 134 12.81 -10.38 13.17
CA PRO A 134 13.68 -11.35 13.83
C PRO A 134 12.94 -12.38 14.68
N GLN A 135 11.73 -12.09 15.15
CA GLN A 135 10.90 -12.97 16.00
C GLN A 135 9.86 -13.78 15.19
N GLY A 136 9.92 -13.76 13.87
CA GLY A 136 8.95 -14.43 13.00
C GLY A 136 7.92 -13.48 12.40
N VAL A 137 6.71 -14.01 12.11
CA VAL A 137 5.62 -13.23 11.50
C VAL A 137 5.16 -12.13 12.46
N ALA A 138 5.23 -10.90 11.99
CA ALA A 138 4.85 -9.72 12.76
C ALA A 138 3.55 -9.09 12.27
N ILE A 139 3.31 -9.08 10.94
CA ILE A 139 2.12 -8.48 10.35
C ILE A 139 1.63 -9.37 9.21
N THR A 140 0.32 -9.57 9.15
CA THR A 140 -0.35 -10.06 7.95
C THR A 140 -1.23 -8.96 7.39
N GLU A 141 -1.14 -8.74 6.08
CA GLU A 141 -1.84 -7.66 5.40
C GLU A 141 -2.50 -8.19 4.13
N ARG A 142 -3.74 -7.79 3.89
CA ARG A 142 -4.41 -7.91 2.60
C ARG A 142 -4.50 -6.54 1.96
N GLN A 143 -4.09 -6.45 0.71
CA GLN A 143 -4.22 -5.25 -0.11
C GLN A 143 -5.14 -5.51 -1.30
N ASP A 144 -6.20 -4.72 -1.44
CA ASP A 144 -7.12 -4.76 -2.56
C ASP A 144 -6.82 -3.58 -3.50
N ILE A 145 -6.41 -3.89 -4.73
CA ILE A 145 -6.00 -2.91 -5.75
C ILE A 145 -7.05 -2.90 -6.86
N ALA A 146 -7.68 -1.76 -7.10
CA ALA A 146 -8.60 -1.58 -8.21
C ALA A 146 -7.90 -0.96 -9.42
N TYR A 147 -8.19 -1.52 -10.59
CA TYR A 147 -7.83 -0.96 -11.89
C TYR A 147 -9.11 -0.53 -12.60
N LEU A 148 -9.12 0.69 -13.11
CA LEU A 148 -10.31 1.37 -13.65
C LEU A 148 -9.95 2.17 -14.89
N GLU A 149 -10.97 2.51 -15.67
CA GLU A 149 -10.85 3.55 -16.68
C GLU A 149 -10.74 4.94 -16.04
N ILE A 150 -10.08 5.86 -16.75
CA ILE A 150 -10.06 7.27 -16.36
C ILE A 150 -11.41 7.87 -16.79
N PRO A 151 -12.22 8.40 -15.87
CA PRO A 151 -13.49 9.00 -16.23
C PRO A 151 -13.29 10.22 -17.13
N LYS A 152 -14.08 10.32 -18.20
CA LYS A 152 -14.04 11.46 -19.13
C LYS A 152 -14.43 12.78 -18.45
N THR A 153 -15.29 12.70 -17.42
CA THR A 153 -15.77 13.85 -16.66
C THR A 153 -15.66 13.55 -15.17
N TYR A 154 -15.08 14.47 -14.44
CA TYR A 154 -15.03 14.37 -12.99
C TYR A 154 -16.41 14.63 -12.38
N THR A 155 -16.91 13.66 -11.63
CA THR A 155 -18.11 13.80 -10.81
C THR A 155 -17.71 13.73 -9.35
N PRO A 156 -17.89 14.81 -8.56
CA PRO A 156 -17.53 14.78 -7.15
C PRO A 156 -18.37 13.72 -6.41
N PRO A 157 -17.79 13.04 -5.43
CA PRO A 157 -18.51 12.06 -4.63
C PRO A 157 -19.65 12.75 -3.84
N LYS A 158 -20.76 12.04 -3.66
CA LYS A 158 -21.83 12.52 -2.81
C LYS A 158 -21.31 12.71 -1.38
N LYS A 159 -21.54 13.89 -0.81
CA LYS A 159 -21.20 14.16 0.59
C LYS A 159 -21.97 13.16 1.48
N ARG A 160 -21.24 12.50 2.37
CA ARG A 160 -21.84 11.66 3.41
C ARG A 160 -21.90 12.47 4.70
N PRO A 161 -22.93 12.31 5.53
CA PRO A 161 -22.97 12.94 6.86
C PRO A 161 -21.79 12.40 7.69
N ILE A 162 -21.17 13.29 8.45
CA ILE A 162 -20.17 12.90 9.45
C ILE A 162 -20.93 12.23 10.60
N PRO A 163 -20.47 11.09 11.13
CA PRO A 163 -21.06 10.49 12.34
C PRO A 163 -21.14 11.50 13.47
N SER A 164 -22.27 11.54 14.17
CA SER A 164 -22.51 12.47 15.27
C SER A 164 -21.72 12.14 16.55
N ALA A 165 -21.20 10.92 16.64
CA ALA A 165 -20.35 10.48 17.74
C ALA A 165 -19.13 9.76 17.17
N SER A 166 -17.95 10.10 17.66
CA SER A 166 -16.70 9.42 17.39
C SER A 166 -15.95 9.21 18.71
N ASP A 167 -15.34 8.04 18.88
CA ASP A 167 -14.51 7.76 20.07
C ASP A 167 -13.20 8.55 20.04
N PHE A 168 -12.81 9.02 18.84
CA PHE A 168 -11.57 9.73 18.64
C PHE A 168 -11.63 10.62 17.39
N GLN A 169 -11.11 11.84 17.49
CA GLN A 169 -11.01 12.80 16.40
C GLN A 169 -9.65 13.48 16.41
N ILE A 170 -9.03 13.61 15.25
CA ILE A 170 -7.86 14.47 15.02
C ILE A 170 -8.19 15.44 13.89
N ASP A 171 -7.94 16.72 14.12
CA ASP A 171 -7.99 17.74 13.07
C ASP A 171 -6.62 17.84 12.41
N VAL A 172 -6.57 17.57 11.12
CA VAL A 172 -5.35 17.69 10.30
C VAL A 172 -5.42 19.00 9.53
N ASN A 173 -4.51 19.92 9.83
CA ASN A 173 -4.39 21.16 9.06
C ASN A 173 -3.71 20.87 7.72
N MET A 174 -4.47 20.97 6.63
CA MET A 174 -3.96 20.80 5.27
C MET A 174 -3.12 22.00 4.86
N SER A 175 -1.82 21.90 5.04
CA SER A 175 -0.85 22.91 4.60
C SER A 175 -0.27 22.57 3.24
N SER A 176 0.29 23.57 2.52
CA SER A 176 0.90 23.36 1.21
C SER A 176 1.96 22.24 1.16
N PRO A 177 2.80 22.03 2.21
CA PRO A 177 3.74 20.90 2.22
C PRO A 177 3.09 19.53 2.32
N LEU A 178 1.80 19.43 2.68
CA LEU A 178 1.04 18.17 2.75
C LEU A 178 0.26 17.87 1.46
N LEU A 179 0.19 18.81 0.53
CA LEU A 179 -0.48 18.71 -0.76
C LEU A 179 0.51 18.38 -1.87
#